data_3f4e1089178319142a11e735594c7c60
#
_entry.id   3f4e1089178319142a11e735594c7c60
#
_cell.length_a   1.000
_cell.length_b   1.000
_cell.length_c   1.000
_cell.angle_alpha   90.00
_cell.angle_beta   90.00
_cell.angle_gamma   90.00
#
_symmetry.space_group_name_H-M   'P 1'
#
loop_
_entity.id
_entity.type
_entity.pdbx_description
1 polymer ?
#
loop_
_entity_poly.entity_id
_entity_poly.type
_entity_poly.pdbx_seq_one_letter_code
_entity_poly.pdbx_strand_id
1 'polypeptide(L)'
;PKVSPSDLAYIIYTSGSTGDPKGVMVEHRSVFNHILHHSKEFDINTSDNILLFSNFAFDASVEQIFLALTNGSSLVLIDKEALLDSNLFKKVLNENEVTHLHATPSYLNHLPFDNYKALKRVVAGGEYCPSSLAELWGSRYIFYNEYGPTETTITSVEYKYDPKDSSLCSDVSIGRPISNTQVYIFDSNLNIVPIGVVGELCISGAGLARGYYNSPELTAEKFIDHPFEEGLKLYKTGDFARWLPSGDLQFIGRKDHQVKIRGYRIELGEIESALARIESIEQSVVLAREDGNGLKQLVAYIVSKGEVNHVITEQKLKEHLPEYMIPKIYVSIDQIPLTKNGKIDHNALPVSDKGIYNKQEYVEPTSETEVKIVKIWEDVFGIEKIGVKDDFFDIGGNSLSAVKIIARIRKELDIELSVKTLFDFNTIVDLAQQIDFSLKREELKLKAHTIKQIM
;
A
#
# COMPACT_ATOMS: atom_id res chain seq x y z
N PRO A 1 23.15 -28.32 6.31
CA PRO A 1 23.22 -28.17 4.85
C PRO A 1 24.24 -27.09 4.51
N LYS A 2 25.01 -27.27 3.45
CA LYS A 2 25.87 -26.21 2.93
C LYS A 2 25.01 -25.35 2.01
N VAL A 3 24.84 -24.08 2.35
CA VAL A 3 24.11 -23.09 1.56
C VAL A 3 25.11 -22.32 0.69
N SER A 4 24.83 -22.20 -0.60
CA SER A 4 25.62 -21.40 -1.56
C SER A 4 25.04 -19.99 -1.65
N PRO A 5 25.86 -18.96 -1.90
CA PRO A 5 25.34 -17.61 -2.22
C PRO A 5 24.38 -17.57 -3.40
N SER A 6 24.46 -18.53 -4.31
CA SER A 6 23.56 -18.69 -5.47
C SER A 6 22.32 -19.53 -5.18
N ASP A 7 22.15 -20.11 -3.98
CA ASP A 7 20.90 -20.77 -3.62
C ASP A 7 19.79 -19.70 -3.44
N LEU A 8 18.51 -20.13 -3.62
CA LEU A 8 17.38 -19.22 -3.40
C LEU A 8 17.21 -18.93 -1.91
N ALA A 9 17.14 -17.66 -1.58
CA ALA A 9 16.77 -17.19 -0.27
C ALA A 9 15.24 -17.23 -0.10
N TYR A 10 14.51 -16.75 -1.10
CA TYR A 10 13.05 -16.76 -1.11
C TYR A 10 12.47 -16.72 -2.53
N ILE A 11 11.18 -17.03 -2.62
CA ILE A 11 10.33 -16.75 -3.77
C ILE A 11 9.14 -15.95 -3.27
N ILE A 12 8.95 -14.73 -3.78
CA ILE A 12 7.80 -13.89 -3.48
C ILE A 12 6.98 -13.71 -4.74
N TYR A 13 5.67 -13.93 -4.63
CA TYR A 13 4.74 -13.77 -5.74
C TYR A 13 4.27 -12.31 -5.84
N THR A 14 4.29 -11.81 -7.07
CA THR A 14 3.76 -10.49 -7.42
C THR A 14 2.69 -10.64 -8.49
N SER A 15 1.79 -9.67 -8.61
CA SER A 15 0.79 -9.65 -9.68
C SER A 15 1.45 -9.70 -11.06
N GLY A 16 0.82 -10.40 -12.01
CA GLY A 16 1.32 -10.60 -13.36
C GLY A 16 0.45 -9.90 -14.42
N SER A 17 1.09 -9.28 -15.41
CA SER A 17 0.40 -8.61 -16.53
C SER A 17 -0.46 -9.56 -17.39
N THR A 18 -0.23 -10.87 -17.29
CA THR A 18 -0.97 -11.92 -18.00
C THR A 18 -2.18 -12.45 -17.22
N GLY A 19 -2.39 -11.96 -15.99
CA GLY A 19 -3.47 -12.39 -15.11
C GLY A 19 -3.10 -13.52 -14.14
N ASP A 20 -1.89 -14.10 -14.24
CA ASP A 20 -1.39 -15.09 -13.30
C ASP A 20 -0.23 -14.50 -12.47
N PRO A 21 -0.21 -14.73 -11.13
CA PRO A 21 0.88 -14.26 -10.27
C PRO A 21 2.23 -14.86 -10.68
N LYS A 22 3.28 -14.05 -10.65
CA LYS A 22 4.65 -14.43 -11.00
C LYS A 22 5.53 -14.53 -9.75
N GLY A 23 6.19 -15.66 -9.55
CA GLY A 23 7.10 -15.90 -8.43
C GLY A 23 8.50 -15.36 -8.74
N VAL A 24 8.93 -14.31 -8.04
CA VAL A 24 10.27 -13.73 -8.20
C VAL A 24 11.27 -14.52 -7.36
N MET A 25 12.29 -15.10 -8.01
CA MET A 25 13.31 -15.94 -7.39
C MET A 25 14.53 -15.11 -6.97
N VAL A 26 14.72 -14.90 -5.67
CA VAL A 26 15.83 -14.10 -5.13
C VAL A 26 16.87 -14.99 -4.46
N GLU A 27 18.16 -14.75 -4.76
CA GLU A 27 19.29 -15.51 -4.25
C GLU A 27 19.83 -14.91 -2.95
N HIS A 28 20.51 -15.75 -2.13
CA HIS A 28 21.14 -15.30 -0.87
C HIS A 28 22.14 -14.16 -1.08
N ARG A 29 22.90 -14.17 -2.18
CA ARG A 29 23.87 -13.09 -2.47
C ARG A 29 23.20 -11.74 -2.67
N SER A 30 22.00 -11.70 -3.27
CA SER A 30 21.28 -10.46 -3.52
C SER A 30 20.71 -9.88 -2.22
N VAL A 31 20.15 -10.74 -1.36
CA VAL A 31 19.72 -10.35 0.00
C VAL A 31 20.91 -9.86 0.83
N PHE A 32 22.04 -10.57 0.78
CA PHE A 32 23.24 -10.19 1.52
C PHE A 32 23.75 -8.79 1.09
N ASN A 33 23.80 -8.52 -0.22
CA ASN A 33 24.20 -7.19 -0.73
C ASN A 33 23.30 -6.09 -0.19
N HIS A 34 22.00 -6.30 -0.24
CA HIS A 34 20.99 -5.37 0.26
C HIS A 34 21.16 -5.10 1.76
N ILE A 35 21.19 -6.15 2.57
CA ILE A 35 21.32 -6.03 4.03
C ILE A 35 22.65 -5.38 4.43
N LEU A 36 23.75 -5.73 3.76
CA LEU A 36 25.06 -5.13 4.06
C LEU A 36 25.09 -3.63 3.77
N HIS A 37 24.45 -3.19 2.66
CA HIS A 37 24.32 -1.77 2.34
C HIS A 37 23.55 -1.03 3.44
N HIS A 38 22.31 -1.48 3.73
CA HIS A 38 21.42 -0.80 4.67
C HIS A 38 21.91 -0.89 6.14
N SER A 39 22.61 -1.97 6.52
CA SER A 39 23.26 -2.03 7.83
C SER A 39 24.26 -0.88 8.04
N LYS A 40 24.99 -0.51 7.00
CA LYS A 40 25.97 0.59 7.03
C LYS A 40 25.31 1.95 6.90
N GLU A 41 24.41 2.12 5.92
CA GLU A 41 23.74 3.40 5.64
C GLU A 41 22.88 3.84 6.83
N PHE A 42 22.17 2.91 7.43
CA PHE A 42 21.32 3.18 8.59
C PHE A 42 22.09 3.15 9.92
N ASP A 43 23.38 2.81 9.91
CA ASP A 43 24.18 2.62 11.14
C ASP A 43 23.48 1.72 12.17
N ILE A 44 23.02 0.55 11.68
CA ILE A 44 22.31 -0.42 12.53
C ILE A 44 23.29 -1.14 13.44
N ASN A 45 22.95 -1.20 14.72
CA ASN A 45 23.77 -1.84 15.74
C ASN A 45 22.92 -2.53 16.82
N THR A 46 23.57 -3.19 17.78
CA THR A 46 22.91 -4.00 18.82
C THR A 46 21.95 -3.23 19.73
N SER A 47 21.98 -1.90 19.72
CA SER A 47 21.06 -1.05 20.50
C SER A 47 19.78 -0.68 19.73
N ASP A 48 19.66 -1.10 18.48
CA ASP A 48 18.49 -0.80 17.66
C ASP A 48 17.37 -1.81 17.90
N ASN A 49 16.13 -1.33 17.80
CA ASN A 49 14.90 -2.11 17.83
C ASN A 49 14.17 -1.84 16.52
N ILE A 50 14.13 -2.84 15.66
CA ILE A 50 13.55 -2.75 14.30
C ILE A 50 12.13 -3.29 14.32
N LEU A 51 11.17 -2.49 13.85
CA LEU A 51 9.78 -2.94 13.76
C LEU A 51 9.57 -3.84 12.56
N LEU A 52 9.02 -5.04 12.76
CA LEU A 52 8.48 -5.87 11.67
C LEU A 52 7.09 -5.35 11.31
N PHE A 53 7.06 -4.35 10.44
CA PHE A 53 5.84 -3.73 9.94
C PHE A 53 5.21 -4.51 8.79
N SER A 54 6.06 -4.98 7.87
CA SER A 54 5.63 -5.59 6.61
C SER A 54 5.18 -7.04 6.78
N ASN A 55 4.11 -7.42 6.08
CA ASN A 55 3.67 -8.82 6.00
C ASN A 55 4.73 -9.65 5.27
N PHE A 56 4.88 -10.94 5.64
CA PHE A 56 5.80 -11.89 5.03
C PHE A 56 5.60 -12.11 3.51
N ALA A 57 4.45 -11.75 2.97
CA ALA A 57 4.21 -11.78 1.53
C ALA A 57 4.93 -10.65 0.76
N PHE A 58 5.55 -9.69 1.47
CA PHE A 58 6.30 -8.58 0.91
C PHE A 58 7.78 -8.69 1.25
N ASP A 59 8.62 -8.35 0.29
CA ASP A 59 10.08 -8.41 0.40
C ASP A 59 10.67 -7.43 1.42
N ALA A 60 10.01 -6.29 1.70
CA ALA A 60 10.40 -5.39 2.79
C ALA A 60 10.43 -6.10 4.17
N SER A 61 9.64 -7.17 4.38
CA SER A 61 9.72 -7.98 5.60
C SER A 61 11.07 -8.68 5.74
N VAL A 62 11.65 -9.10 4.62
CA VAL A 62 12.99 -9.75 4.57
C VAL A 62 14.05 -8.76 5.02
N GLU A 63 13.99 -7.50 4.56
CA GLU A 63 14.87 -6.44 5.05
C GLU A 63 14.75 -6.26 6.56
N GLN A 64 13.55 -6.02 7.07
CA GLN A 64 13.30 -5.75 8.49
C GLN A 64 13.81 -6.89 9.39
N ILE A 65 13.57 -8.15 9.00
CA ILE A 65 14.03 -9.33 9.73
C ILE A 65 15.54 -9.43 9.73
N PHE A 66 16.16 -9.36 8.55
CA PHE A 66 17.60 -9.60 8.45
C PHE A 66 18.44 -8.42 8.90
N LEU A 67 17.97 -7.18 8.77
CA LEU A 67 18.60 -6.03 9.41
C LEU A 67 18.68 -6.22 10.94
N ALA A 68 17.60 -6.70 11.56
CA ALA A 68 17.63 -6.99 12.98
C ALA A 68 18.61 -8.13 13.32
N LEU A 69 18.40 -9.29 12.73
CA LEU A 69 19.08 -10.52 13.14
C LEU A 69 20.57 -10.53 12.81
N THR A 70 20.99 -9.99 11.66
CA THR A 70 22.40 -9.98 11.26
C THR A 70 23.26 -8.93 11.98
N ASN A 71 22.63 -7.91 12.54
CA ASN A 71 23.31 -6.86 13.31
C ASN A 71 23.21 -7.06 14.85
N GLY A 72 22.57 -8.15 15.29
CA GLY A 72 22.36 -8.41 16.72
C GLY A 72 21.39 -7.42 17.38
N SER A 73 20.56 -6.76 16.59
CA SER A 73 19.48 -5.87 17.02
C SER A 73 18.24 -6.66 17.43
N SER A 74 17.27 -6.01 18.08
CA SER A 74 15.99 -6.62 18.40
C SER A 74 15.00 -6.47 17.23
N LEU A 75 14.24 -7.53 16.94
CA LEU A 75 13.08 -7.50 16.05
C LEU A 75 11.81 -7.33 16.88
N VAL A 76 11.11 -6.23 16.71
CA VAL A 76 9.85 -5.95 17.40
C VAL A 76 8.70 -6.41 16.53
N LEU A 77 7.89 -7.34 17.05
CA LEU A 77 6.70 -7.83 16.37
C LEU A 77 5.51 -6.95 16.72
N ILE A 78 4.64 -6.74 15.75
CA ILE A 78 3.40 -5.98 15.92
C ILE A 78 2.22 -6.82 15.44
N ASP A 79 1.12 -6.76 16.16
CA ASP A 79 -0.10 -7.41 15.73
C ASP A 79 -0.93 -6.54 14.76
N LYS A 80 -1.89 -7.18 14.09
CA LYS A 80 -2.74 -6.52 13.10
C LYS A 80 -3.62 -5.43 13.72
N GLU A 81 -4.03 -5.60 14.97
CA GLU A 81 -4.87 -4.64 15.67
C GLU A 81 -4.11 -3.33 15.94
N ALA A 82 -2.87 -3.44 16.38
CA ALA A 82 -2.02 -2.27 16.62
C ALA A 82 -1.64 -1.54 15.32
N LEU A 83 -1.52 -2.25 14.19
CA LEU A 83 -1.35 -1.61 12.88
C LEU A 83 -2.56 -0.78 12.45
N LEU A 84 -3.75 -1.10 12.93
CA LEU A 84 -5.01 -0.42 12.59
C LEU A 84 -5.41 0.67 13.60
N ASP A 85 -4.78 0.73 14.77
CA ASP A 85 -5.07 1.73 15.80
C ASP A 85 -3.84 2.58 16.08
N SER A 86 -3.88 3.87 15.72
CA SER A 86 -2.75 4.79 15.86
C SER A 86 -2.26 4.96 17.31
N ASN A 87 -3.15 4.83 18.30
CA ASN A 87 -2.78 4.91 19.72
C ASN A 87 -2.05 3.64 20.17
N LEU A 88 -2.56 2.47 19.77
CA LEU A 88 -1.89 1.19 20.02
C LEU A 88 -0.55 1.14 19.29
N PHE A 89 -0.49 1.60 18.04
CA PHE A 89 0.75 1.68 17.28
C PHE A 89 1.78 2.56 18.01
N LYS A 90 1.39 3.77 18.42
CA LYS A 90 2.23 4.66 19.20
C LYS A 90 2.71 4.01 20.50
N LYS A 91 1.82 3.28 21.19
CA LYS A 91 2.15 2.55 22.40
C LYS A 91 3.22 1.50 22.13
N VAL A 92 3.05 0.67 21.08
CA VAL A 92 4.05 -0.34 20.68
C VAL A 92 5.39 0.30 20.38
N LEU A 93 5.45 1.39 19.61
CA LEU A 93 6.69 2.09 19.30
C LEU A 93 7.42 2.59 20.54
N ASN A 94 6.69 3.15 21.52
CA ASN A 94 7.29 3.73 22.72
C ASN A 94 7.66 2.69 23.77
N GLU A 95 6.84 1.67 24.00
CA GLU A 95 7.09 0.62 25.01
C GLU A 95 8.22 -0.32 24.59
N ASN A 96 8.36 -0.57 23.28
CA ASN A 96 9.44 -1.40 22.75
C ASN A 96 10.64 -0.58 22.28
N GLU A 97 10.67 0.73 22.56
CA GLU A 97 11.76 1.63 22.18
C GLU A 97 12.18 1.47 20.72
N VAL A 98 11.22 1.41 19.80
CA VAL A 98 11.48 1.21 18.38
C VAL A 98 12.33 2.35 17.84
N THR A 99 13.46 2.00 17.20
CA THR A 99 14.44 2.96 16.66
C THR A 99 14.38 3.08 15.15
N HIS A 100 13.82 2.07 14.45
CA HIS A 100 13.73 2.00 13.00
C HIS A 100 12.34 1.58 12.57
N LEU A 101 11.72 2.40 11.75
CA LEU A 101 10.39 2.20 11.17
C LEU A 101 10.48 2.28 9.64
N HIS A 102 10.22 1.16 8.95
CA HIS A 102 10.05 1.13 7.50
C HIS A 102 8.59 0.81 7.18
N ALA A 103 7.89 1.74 6.54
CA ALA A 103 6.48 1.62 6.19
C ALA A 103 6.17 2.31 4.85
N THR A 104 4.95 2.10 4.32
CA THR A 104 4.55 2.77 3.08
C THR A 104 4.24 4.25 3.32
N PRO A 105 4.48 5.15 2.33
CA PRO A 105 4.10 6.55 2.40
C PRO A 105 2.66 6.79 2.82
N SER A 106 1.72 6.03 2.27
CA SER A 106 0.30 6.14 2.63
C SER A 106 0.05 5.81 4.10
N TYR A 107 0.73 4.82 4.68
CA TYR A 107 0.61 4.51 6.09
C TYR A 107 1.23 5.60 6.97
N LEU A 108 2.45 6.06 6.65
CA LEU A 108 3.12 7.15 7.36
C LEU A 108 2.31 8.45 7.38
N ASN A 109 1.60 8.75 6.29
CA ASN A 109 0.73 9.92 6.20
C ASN A 109 -0.48 9.87 7.14
N HIS A 110 -0.84 8.67 7.62
CA HIS A 110 -1.97 8.47 8.55
C HIS A 110 -1.56 8.39 10.00
N LEU A 111 -0.28 8.16 10.26
CA LEU A 111 0.23 8.18 11.62
C LEU A 111 0.21 9.61 12.15
N PRO A 112 -0.22 9.82 13.42
CA PRO A 112 -0.03 11.10 14.06
C PRO A 112 1.45 11.44 14.09
N PHE A 113 1.83 12.60 13.56
CA PHE A 113 3.18 13.10 13.73
C PHE A 113 3.40 13.49 15.18
N ASP A 114 4.11 12.66 15.92
CA ASP A 114 4.32 12.78 17.35
C ASP A 114 5.80 12.57 17.73
N ASN A 115 6.12 12.76 18.99
CA ASN A 115 7.44 12.48 19.52
C ASN A 115 7.53 11.00 19.93
N TYR A 116 7.99 10.14 19.02
CA TYR A 116 8.33 8.75 19.31
C TYR A 116 9.73 8.73 19.93
N LYS A 117 9.80 8.42 21.24
CA LYS A 117 10.97 8.69 22.09
C LYS A 117 12.29 8.10 21.60
N ALA A 118 12.25 6.88 21.09
CA ALA A 118 13.46 6.14 20.66
C ALA A 118 13.67 6.17 19.15
N LEU A 119 12.68 6.60 18.36
CA LEU A 119 12.71 6.54 16.91
C LEU A 119 13.83 7.43 16.35
N LYS A 120 14.72 6.84 15.57
CA LYS A 120 15.85 7.51 14.93
C LYS A 120 15.62 7.68 13.42
N ARG A 121 15.10 6.63 12.79
CA ARG A 121 15.00 6.49 11.32
C ARG A 121 13.60 6.11 10.90
N VAL A 122 13.13 6.78 9.84
CA VAL A 122 11.87 6.48 9.16
C VAL A 122 12.18 6.27 7.69
N VAL A 123 11.78 5.12 7.18
CA VAL A 123 11.96 4.73 5.78
C VAL A 123 10.58 4.66 5.13
N ALA A 124 10.42 5.35 4.01
CA ALA A 124 9.24 5.32 3.17
C ALA A 124 9.55 4.54 1.89
N GLY A 125 8.84 3.45 1.64
CA GLY A 125 9.07 2.61 0.47
C GLY A 125 7.81 2.03 -0.12
N GLY A 126 7.91 1.56 -1.37
CA GLY A 126 6.83 0.83 -2.02
C GLY A 126 5.76 1.68 -2.71
N GLU A 127 5.68 2.98 -2.47
CA GLU A 127 4.73 3.91 -3.09
C GLU A 127 5.40 5.23 -3.43
N TYR A 128 4.66 6.10 -4.13
CA TYR A 128 5.06 7.49 -4.33
C TYR A 128 5.12 8.23 -2.99
N CYS A 129 6.23 8.91 -2.74
CA CYS A 129 6.47 9.69 -1.53
C CYS A 129 6.30 11.19 -1.82
N PRO A 130 5.25 11.85 -1.30
CA PRO A 130 5.09 13.29 -1.46
C PRO A 130 6.13 14.08 -0.64
N SER A 131 6.57 15.25 -1.15
CA SER A 131 7.54 16.10 -0.47
C SER A 131 7.10 16.51 0.94
N SER A 132 5.81 16.80 1.10
CA SER A 132 5.23 17.15 2.40
C SER A 132 5.42 16.06 3.46
N LEU A 133 5.42 14.78 3.08
CA LEU A 133 5.67 13.67 3.99
C LEU A 133 7.14 13.63 4.42
N ALA A 134 8.06 13.79 3.47
CA ALA A 134 9.50 13.83 3.75
C ALA A 134 9.87 15.04 4.62
N GLU A 135 9.30 16.22 4.35
CA GLU A 135 9.47 17.42 5.15
C GLU A 135 8.95 17.20 6.57
N LEU A 136 7.75 16.62 6.73
CA LEU A 136 7.14 16.36 8.02
C LEU A 136 8.01 15.45 8.87
N TRP A 137 8.29 14.23 8.36
CA TRP A 137 9.06 13.23 9.11
C TRP A 137 10.54 13.59 9.22
N GLY A 138 11.13 14.14 8.17
CA GLY A 138 12.53 14.60 8.13
C GLY A 138 12.82 15.82 9.01
N SER A 139 11.80 16.55 9.47
CA SER A 139 11.97 17.63 10.45
C SER A 139 12.42 17.12 11.82
N ARG A 140 12.24 15.84 12.13
CA ARG A 140 12.53 15.27 13.45
C ARG A 140 13.37 14.00 13.42
N TYR A 141 13.24 13.19 12.37
CA TYR A 141 13.89 11.89 12.23
C TYR A 141 14.76 11.87 10.99
N ILE A 142 15.74 10.96 10.92
CA ILE A 142 16.42 10.69 9.66
C ILE A 142 15.41 10.01 8.74
N PHE A 143 15.09 10.65 7.63
CA PHE A 143 14.07 10.15 6.70
C PHE A 143 14.73 9.67 5.42
N TYR A 144 14.29 8.50 4.95
CA TYR A 144 14.70 7.89 3.69
C TYR A 144 13.48 7.63 2.81
N ASN A 145 13.66 7.80 1.49
CA ASN A 145 12.71 7.38 0.47
C ASN A 145 13.37 6.30 -0.38
N GLU A 146 12.79 5.12 -0.41
CA GLU A 146 13.32 3.96 -1.10
C GLU A 146 12.49 3.56 -2.31
N TYR A 147 13.20 3.17 -3.38
CA TYR A 147 12.62 2.62 -4.59
C TYR A 147 13.31 1.31 -4.95
N GLY A 148 12.52 0.28 -5.23
CA GLY A 148 12.97 -0.98 -5.79
C GLY A 148 11.80 -1.88 -6.16
N PRO A 149 11.86 -2.55 -7.31
CA PRO A 149 10.97 -3.67 -7.61
C PRO A 149 11.48 -4.96 -6.96
N THR A 150 10.59 -5.89 -6.66
CA THR A 150 10.92 -7.21 -6.08
C THR A 150 11.95 -7.97 -6.92
N GLU A 151 11.94 -7.77 -8.23
CA GLU A 151 12.89 -8.34 -9.20
C GLU A 151 14.34 -7.85 -9.05
N THR A 152 14.56 -6.83 -8.22
CA THR A 152 15.89 -6.28 -7.93
C THR A 152 16.22 -6.27 -6.42
N THR A 153 15.52 -7.11 -5.66
CA THR A 153 15.72 -7.38 -4.24
C THR A 153 15.50 -6.13 -3.37
N ILE A 154 14.21 -5.84 -3.12
CA ILE A 154 13.70 -4.86 -2.17
C ILE A 154 14.01 -3.42 -2.62
N THR A 155 15.19 -2.89 -2.31
CA THR A 155 15.59 -1.51 -2.62
C THR A 155 16.77 -1.50 -3.57
N SER A 156 16.67 -0.70 -4.62
CA SER A 156 17.74 -0.51 -5.61
C SER A 156 18.25 0.92 -5.64
N VAL A 157 17.41 1.86 -5.22
CA VAL A 157 17.70 3.31 -5.23
C VAL A 157 17.15 3.89 -3.93
N GLU A 158 17.92 4.78 -3.31
CA GLU A 158 17.62 5.36 -2.01
C GLU A 158 17.91 6.85 -2.01
N TYR A 159 17.04 7.64 -1.40
CA TYR A 159 17.20 9.06 -1.12
C TYR A 159 17.14 9.32 0.38
N LYS A 160 18.22 9.86 0.92
CA LYS A 160 18.23 10.39 2.30
C LYS A 160 17.82 11.85 2.26
N TYR A 161 16.72 12.17 2.92
CA TYR A 161 16.19 13.52 2.96
C TYR A 161 17.14 14.48 3.71
N ASP A 162 17.49 15.57 3.04
CA ASP A 162 18.21 16.70 3.66
C ASP A 162 17.29 17.92 3.68
N PRO A 163 16.92 18.45 4.87
CA PRO A 163 16.08 19.64 4.98
C PRO A 163 16.72 20.92 4.41
N LYS A 164 18.01 20.89 4.09
CA LYS A 164 18.73 21.99 3.44
C LYS A 164 18.74 21.88 1.92
N ASP A 165 18.29 20.76 1.38
CA ASP A 165 18.23 20.56 -0.07
C ASP A 165 17.08 21.39 -0.68
N SER A 166 17.43 22.58 -1.18
CA SER A 166 16.49 23.49 -1.85
C SER A 166 16.11 23.04 -3.27
N SER A 167 16.67 21.92 -3.75
CA SER A 167 16.36 21.36 -5.07
C SER A 167 15.10 20.50 -5.09
N LEU A 168 14.45 20.31 -3.95
CA LEU A 168 13.17 19.62 -3.84
C LEU A 168 12.11 20.42 -4.60
N CYS A 169 11.88 20.03 -5.86
CA CYS A 169 10.66 20.33 -6.59
C CYS A 169 9.47 19.63 -5.91
N SER A 170 8.27 19.72 -6.46
CA SER A 170 7.02 19.13 -5.94
C SER A 170 7.11 17.69 -5.43
N ASP A 171 8.13 16.92 -5.85
CA ASP A 171 8.26 15.50 -5.60
C ASP A 171 9.60 15.15 -4.98
N VAL A 172 9.60 14.21 -4.03
CA VAL A 172 10.83 13.66 -3.46
C VAL A 172 11.56 12.83 -4.50
N SER A 173 12.88 13.07 -4.67
CA SER A 173 13.74 12.20 -5.45
C SER A 173 13.67 10.75 -4.93
N ILE A 174 13.83 9.77 -5.81
CA ILE A 174 14.10 8.39 -5.40
C ILE A 174 15.58 8.17 -5.09
N GLY A 175 16.45 9.15 -5.35
CA GLY A 175 17.83 9.19 -4.92
C GLY A 175 18.81 8.52 -5.85
N ARG A 176 19.74 7.75 -5.29
CA ARG A 176 20.88 7.13 -5.98
C ARG A 176 20.91 5.62 -5.81
N PRO A 177 21.57 4.89 -6.72
CA PRO A 177 21.73 3.45 -6.59
C PRO A 177 22.43 3.06 -5.29
N ILE A 178 21.94 2.01 -4.65
CA ILE A 178 22.61 1.38 -3.50
C ILE A 178 23.92 0.69 -3.92
N SER A 179 24.70 0.21 -2.96
CA SER A 179 25.98 -0.47 -3.24
C SER A 179 25.82 -1.63 -4.22
N ASN A 180 26.76 -1.73 -5.18
CA ASN A 180 26.81 -2.77 -6.22
C ASN A 180 25.56 -2.82 -7.12
N THR A 181 24.85 -1.71 -7.25
CA THR A 181 23.71 -1.53 -8.14
C THR A 181 24.02 -0.45 -9.17
N GLN A 182 23.64 -0.71 -10.41
CA GLN A 182 23.78 0.24 -11.52
C GLN A 182 22.40 0.53 -12.07
N VAL A 183 22.17 1.82 -12.38
CA VAL A 183 20.89 2.29 -12.92
C VAL A 183 21.13 3.02 -14.23
N TYR A 184 20.32 2.68 -15.20
CA TYR A 184 20.34 3.25 -16.55
C TYR A 184 18.97 3.81 -16.91
N ILE A 185 18.96 4.91 -17.61
CA ILE A 185 17.74 5.47 -18.21
C ILE A 185 17.88 5.35 -19.74
N PHE A 186 17.00 4.55 -20.35
CA PHE A 186 17.05 4.22 -21.76
C PHE A 186 15.88 4.75 -22.57
N ASP A 187 16.15 5.03 -23.85
CA ASP A 187 15.11 5.17 -24.86
C ASP A 187 14.56 3.80 -25.30
N SER A 188 13.60 3.80 -26.24
CA SER A 188 13.01 2.56 -26.79
C SER A 188 13.99 1.65 -27.55
N ASN A 189 15.16 2.17 -27.92
CA ASN A 189 16.21 1.46 -28.66
C ASN A 189 17.39 1.04 -27.77
N LEU A 190 17.22 1.15 -26.43
CA LEU A 190 18.28 0.90 -25.45
C LEU A 190 19.50 1.81 -25.58
N ASN A 191 19.32 3.05 -26.05
CA ASN A 191 20.35 4.08 -25.95
C ASN A 191 20.19 4.84 -24.63
N ILE A 192 21.30 5.16 -23.96
CA ILE A 192 21.32 6.01 -22.77
C ILE A 192 20.81 7.40 -23.13
N VAL A 193 19.86 7.93 -22.38
CA VAL A 193 19.36 9.29 -22.56
C VAL A 193 20.17 10.32 -21.75
N PRO A 194 20.26 11.57 -22.20
CA PRO A 194 20.92 12.64 -21.44
C PRO A 194 20.23 12.97 -20.12
N ILE A 195 20.97 13.61 -19.20
CA ILE A 195 20.43 14.14 -17.94
C ILE A 195 19.22 15.05 -18.23
N GLY A 196 18.16 14.88 -17.46
CA GLY A 196 16.88 15.58 -17.57
C GLY A 196 15.90 14.98 -18.59
N VAL A 197 16.36 14.07 -19.47
CA VAL A 197 15.49 13.39 -20.43
C VAL A 197 14.85 12.16 -19.79
N VAL A 198 13.56 12.00 -20.00
CA VAL A 198 12.78 10.86 -19.48
C VAL A 198 13.00 9.63 -20.35
N GLY A 199 13.24 8.49 -19.71
CA GLY A 199 13.36 7.18 -20.35
C GLY A 199 12.95 6.05 -19.41
N GLU A 200 13.04 4.80 -19.89
CA GLU A 200 12.77 3.62 -19.08
C GLU A 200 13.91 3.39 -18.08
N LEU A 201 13.54 3.28 -16.80
CA LEU A 201 14.45 2.93 -15.73
C LEU A 201 14.80 1.45 -15.82
N CYS A 202 16.08 1.15 -15.96
CA CYS A 202 16.59 -0.21 -15.99
C CYS A 202 17.68 -0.40 -14.94
N ILE A 203 17.72 -1.59 -14.33
CA ILE A 203 18.57 -1.87 -13.15
C ILE A 203 19.46 -3.08 -13.45
N SER A 204 20.74 -2.99 -13.08
CA SER A 204 21.73 -4.05 -13.12
C SER A 204 22.43 -4.17 -11.77
N GLY A 205 23.16 -5.27 -11.55
CA GLY A 205 24.03 -5.42 -10.39
C GLY A 205 23.67 -6.59 -9.47
N ALA A 206 24.22 -6.55 -8.26
CA ALA A 206 24.16 -7.66 -7.30
C ALA A 206 22.75 -7.95 -6.75
N GLY A 207 21.85 -6.96 -6.84
CA GLY A 207 20.46 -7.09 -6.37
C GLY A 207 19.54 -7.83 -7.34
N LEU A 208 19.96 -8.13 -8.60
CA LEU A 208 19.07 -8.80 -9.55
C LEU A 208 18.59 -10.15 -9.05
N ALA A 209 17.29 -10.42 -9.19
CA ALA A 209 16.72 -11.73 -9.01
C ALA A 209 17.18 -12.69 -10.13
N ARG A 210 17.10 -13.99 -9.91
CA ARG A 210 17.41 -15.01 -10.92
C ARG A 210 16.45 -14.95 -12.11
N GLY A 211 15.20 -14.51 -11.86
CA GLY A 211 14.12 -14.49 -12.83
C GLY A 211 12.81 -14.92 -12.18
N TYR A 212 11.86 -15.32 -13.00
CA TYR A 212 10.54 -15.78 -12.57
C TYR A 212 10.43 -17.30 -12.53
N TYR A 213 9.89 -17.82 -11.45
CA TYR A 213 9.71 -19.26 -11.24
C TYR A 213 8.78 -19.85 -12.30
N ASN A 214 9.23 -20.92 -12.97
CA ASN A 214 8.52 -21.60 -14.04
C ASN A 214 8.09 -20.71 -15.23
N SER A 215 8.72 -19.54 -15.44
CA SER A 215 8.37 -18.60 -16.51
C SER A 215 9.62 -18.12 -17.26
N PRO A 216 10.28 -19.00 -18.03
CA PRO A 216 11.54 -18.67 -18.71
C PRO A 216 11.37 -17.60 -19.81
N GLU A 217 10.25 -17.60 -20.53
CA GLU A 217 9.97 -16.62 -21.58
C GLU A 217 9.81 -15.19 -20.99
N LEU A 218 9.01 -15.06 -19.92
CA LEU A 218 8.88 -13.79 -19.20
C LEU A 218 10.20 -13.35 -18.58
N THR A 219 10.99 -14.31 -18.08
CA THR A 219 12.34 -14.03 -17.57
C THR A 219 13.23 -13.46 -18.66
N ALA A 220 13.26 -14.04 -19.85
CA ALA A 220 14.06 -13.56 -20.97
C ALA A 220 13.57 -12.17 -21.49
N GLU A 221 12.27 -11.89 -21.41
CA GLU A 221 11.70 -10.59 -21.78
C GLU A 221 12.13 -9.47 -20.84
N LYS A 222 12.14 -9.73 -19.53
CA LYS A 222 12.37 -8.71 -18.50
C LYS A 222 13.84 -8.61 -18.06
N PHE A 223 14.57 -9.71 -18.05
CA PHE A 223 16.00 -9.78 -17.69
C PHE A 223 16.83 -9.97 -18.94
N ILE A 224 17.03 -8.89 -19.67
CA ILE A 224 17.77 -8.87 -20.93
C ILE A 224 19.30 -8.89 -20.70
N ASP A 225 20.06 -9.20 -21.74
CA ASP A 225 21.52 -9.03 -21.73
C ASP A 225 21.88 -7.55 -21.62
N HIS A 226 22.92 -7.26 -20.83
CA HIS A 226 23.37 -5.88 -20.63
C HIS A 226 23.97 -5.34 -21.94
N PRO A 227 23.50 -4.18 -22.44
CA PRO A 227 23.92 -3.71 -23.77
C PRO A 227 25.38 -3.28 -23.87
N PHE A 228 26.07 -3.05 -22.75
CA PHE A 228 27.43 -2.53 -22.70
C PHE A 228 28.42 -3.46 -21.96
N GLU A 229 27.93 -4.41 -21.17
CA GLU A 229 28.77 -5.26 -20.31
C GLU A 229 28.42 -6.74 -20.54
N GLU A 230 29.31 -7.45 -21.22
CA GLU A 230 29.14 -8.87 -21.56
C GLU A 230 29.01 -9.73 -20.29
N GLY A 231 28.04 -10.64 -20.29
CA GLY A 231 27.79 -11.59 -19.18
C GLY A 231 26.95 -11.02 -18.04
N LEU A 232 26.64 -9.74 -18.05
CA LEU A 232 25.70 -9.14 -17.09
C LEU A 232 24.27 -9.12 -17.63
N LYS A 233 23.33 -9.02 -16.71
CA LYS A 233 21.88 -8.85 -17.00
C LYS A 233 21.40 -7.47 -16.58
N LEU A 234 20.34 -7.02 -17.24
CA LEU A 234 19.64 -5.79 -17.00
C LEU A 234 18.16 -6.09 -16.82
N TYR A 235 17.57 -5.64 -15.74
CA TYR A 235 16.12 -5.73 -15.52
C TYR A 235 15.40 -4.49 -16.04
N LYS A 236 14.42 -4.69 -16.91
CA LYS A 236 13.53 -3.66 -17.45
C LYS A 236 12.35 -3.47 -16.50
N THR A 237 12.31 -2.34 -15.77
CA THR A 237 11.32 -2.12 -14.72
C THR A 237 9.92 -1.81 -15.26
N GLY A 238 9.83 -1.22 -16.47
CA GLY A 238 8.62 -0.60 -16.99
C GLY A 238 8.29 0.76 -16.36
N ASP A 239 9.13 1.24 -15.46
CA ASP A 239 9.04 2.56 -14.85
C ASP A 239 9.78 3.59 -15.68
N PHE A 240 9.26 4.83 -15.76
CA PHE A 240 9.94 5.97 -16.35
C PHE A 240 10.57 6.84 -15.27
N ALA A 241 11.80 7.25 -15.54
CA ALA A 241 12.56 8.13 -14.67
C ALA A 241 13.47 9.06 -15.49
N ARG A 242 14.12 9.99 -14.81
CA ARG A 242 15.20 10.81 -15.36
C ARG A 242 16.28 11.09 -14.32
N TRP A 243 17.50 11.26 -14.75
CA TRP A 243 18.56 11.79 -13.93
C TRP A 243 18.38 13.30 -13.72
N LEU A 244 18.51 13.77 -12.52
CA LEU A 244 18.56 15.18 -12.17
C LEU A 244 20.01 15.70 -12.23
N PRO A 245 20.22 17.02 -12.39
CA PRO A 245 21.57 17.60 -12.33
C PRO A 245 22.30 17.37 -11.00
N SER A 246 21.57 17.11 -9.90
CA SER A 246 22.12 16.72 -8.61
C SER A 246 22.77 15.33 -8.60
N GLY A 247 22.55 14.53 -9.62
CA GLY A 247 22.94 13.12 -9.68
C GLY A 247 21.96 12.18 -9.00
N ASP A 248 20.77 12.64 -8.66
CA ASP A 248 19.68 11.84 -8.14
C ASP A 248 18.69 11.47 -9.24
N LEU A 249 17.88 10.45 -9.00
CA LEU A 249 16.84 9.99 -9.90
C LEU A 249 15.47 10.54 -9.50
N GLN A 250 14.72 11.03 -10.48
CA GLN A 250 13.32 11.39 -10.32
C GLN A 250 12.45 10.35 -11.00
N PHE A 251 11.54 9.75 -10.23
CA PHE A 251 10.49 8.87 -10.75
C PHE A 251 9.41 9.72 -11.46
N ILE A 252 8.97 9.30 -12.65
CA ILE A 252 8.00 10.04 -13.46
C ILE A 252 6.66 9.29 -13.53
N GLY A 253 6.70 7.95 -13.54
CA GLY A 253 5.49 7.12 -13.67
C GLY A 253 5.78 5.79 -14.29
N ARG A 254 4.72 5.07 -14.72
CA ARG A 254 4.83 3.77 -15.39
C ARG A 254 4.42 3.82 -16.85
N LYS A 255 5.00 2.90 -17.63
CA LYS A 255 4.65 2.67 -19.03
C LYS A 255 3.33 1.92 -19.18
N ASP A 256 3.04 1.06 -18.24
CA ASP A 256 1.86 0.20 -18.16
C ASP A 256 0.84 0.77 -17.14
N HIS A 257 -0.30 0.09 -17.04
CA HIS A 257 -1.37 0.46 -16.11
C HIS A 257 -1.21 -0.13 -14.72
N GLN A 258 -0.01 -0.68 -14.40
CA GLN A 258 0.27 -1.19 -13.07
C GLN A 258 0.26 -0.06 -12.05
N VAL A 259 -0.39 -0.30 -10.92
CA VAL A 259 -0.50 0.69 -9.84
C VAL A 259 0.02 0.13 -8.53
N LYS A 260 0.45 1.03 -7.66
CA LYS A 260 0.74 0.69 -6.27
C LYS A 260 -0.33 1.33 -5.38
N ILE A 261 -1.03 0.51 -4.58
CA ILE A 261 -2.08 0.93 -3.65
C ILE A 261 -1.82 0.27 -2.31
N ARG A 262 -1.57 1.06 -1.28
CA ARG A 262 -1.23 0.59 0.08
C ARG A 262 -0.04 -0.37 0.10
N GLY A 263 0.97 -0.11 -0.74
CA GLY A 263 2.14 -0.94 -0.92
C GLY A 263 1.95 -2.16 -1.81
N TYR A 264 0.70 -2.53 -2.13
CA TYR A 264 0.43 -3.64 -3.04
C TYR A 264 0.70 -3.24 -4.49
N ARG A 265 1.48 -4.05 -5.18
CA ARG A 265 1.69 -3.95 -6.62
C ARG A 265 0.52 -4.64 -7.33
N ILE A 266 -0.30 -3.89 -8.07
CA ILE A 266 -1.54 -4.36 -8.68
C ILE A 266 -1.47 -4.17 -10.18
N GLU A 267 -1.62 -5.28 -10.91
CA GLU A 267 -1.84 -5.28 -12.35
C GLU A 267 -3.34 -5.13 -12.62
N LEU A 268 -3.77 -4.00 -13.14
CA LEU A 268 -5.19 -3.76 -13.41
C LEU A 268 -5.76 -4.78 -14.42
N GLY A 269 -4.93 -5.21 -15.39
CA GLY A 269 -5.29 -6.25 -16.35
C GLY A 269 -5.58 -7.63 -15.74
N GLU A 270 -5.02 -7.95 -14.57
CA GLU A 270 -5.34 -9.19 -13.85
C GLU A 270 -6.78 -9.14 -13.31
N ILE A 271 -7.20 -7.99 -12.80
CA ILE A 271 -8.57 -7.77 -12.33
C ILE A 271 -9.54 -7.79 -13.52
N GLU A 272 -9.18 -7.13 -14.62
CA GLU A 272 -9.99 -7.12 -15.87
C GLU A 272 -10.15 -8.54 -16.42
N SER A 273 -9.08 -9.34 -16.41
CA SER A 273 -9.12 -10.74 -16.82
C SER A 273 -10.03 -11.60 -15.93
N ALA A 274 -10.04 -11.35 -14.61
CA ALA A 274 -10.94 -12.03 -13.70
C ALA A 274 -12.41 -11.60 -13.91
N LEU A 275 -12.67 -10.32 -14.15
CA LEU A 275 -13.99 -9.80 -14.48
C LEU A 275 -14.52 -10.39 -15.79
N ALA A 276 -13.68 -10.55 -16.80
CA ALA A 276 -14.06 -11.12 -18.10
C ALA A 276 -14.51 -12.61 -18.04
N ARG A 277 -14.19 -13.31 -16.94
CA ARG A 277 -14.67 -14.69 -16.70
C ARG A 277 -16.12 -14.73 -16.19
N ILE A 278 -16.68 -13.58 -15.83
CA ILE A 278 -18.06 -13.47 -15.31
C ILE A 278 -19.03 -13.31 -16.49
N GLU A 279 -19.91 -14.28 -16.70
CA GLU A 279 -20.78 -14.40 -17.89
C GLU A 279 -21.66 -13.16 -18.15
N SER A 280 -22.05 -12.43 -17.10
CA SER A 280 -22.86 -11.21 -17.23
C SER A 280 -22.05 -9.98 -17.66
N ILE A 281 -20.72 -10.02 -17.65
CA ILE A 281 -19.84 -8.90 -17.99
C ILE A 281 -19.34 -9.07 -19.41
N GLU A 282 -19.65 -8.09 -20.28
CA GLU A 282 -19.20 -8.08 -21.68
C GLU A 282 -17.82 -7.44 -21.83
N GLN A 283 -17.61 -6.32 -21.15
CA GLN A 283 -16.35 -5.57 -21.15
C GLN A 283 -16.13 -4.94 -19.79
N SER A 284 -14.87 -4.80 -19.40
CA SER A 284 -14.50 -4.09 -18.18
C SER A 284 -13.20 -3.31 -18.36
N VAL A 285 -13.09 -2.20 -17.65
CA VAL A 285 -11.87 -1.42 -17.49
C VAL A 285 -11.71 -1.11 -16.03
N VAL A 286 -10.53 -1.35 -15.47
CA VAL A 286 -10.24 -1.07 -14.08
C VAL A 286 -9.23 0.06 -13.99
N LEU A 287 -9.49 1.05 -13.14
CA LEU A 287 -8.59 2.17 -12.90
C LEU A 287 -8.33 2.36 -11.40
N ALA A 288 -7.16 2.90 -11.07
CA ALA A 288 -6.92 3.49 -9.77
C ALA A 288 -7.34 4.96 -9.80
N ARG A 289 -8.30 5.33 -8.98
CA ARG A 289 -8.77 6.72 -8.81
C ARG A 289 -8.47 7.20 -7.40
N GLU A 290 -8.20 8.48 -7.25
CA GLU A 290 -8.08 9.09 -5.93
C GLU A 290 -9.47 9.38 -5.37
N ASP A 291 -9.67 9.04 -4.10
CA ASP A 291 -10.87 9.43 -3.36
C ASP A 291 -10.79 10.92 -2.93
N GLY A 292 -11.86 11.44 -2.31
CA GLY A 292 -11.89 12.82 -1.79
C GLY A 292 -10.81 13.16 -0.75
N ASN A 293 -10.06 12.17 -0.26
CA ASN A 293 -8.94 12.31 0.69
C ASN A 293 -7.57 12.12 0.02
N GLY A 294 -7.51 11.97 -1.31
CA GLY A 294 -6.27 11.74 -2.06
C GLY A 294 -5.74 10.31 -2.00
N LEU A 295 -6.55 9.35 -1.54
CA LEU A 295 -6.17 7.94 -1.48
C LEU A 295 -6.58 7.21 -2.75
N LYS A 296 -5.65 6.43 -3.32
CA LYS A 296 -5.94 5.59 -4.48
C LYS A 296 -6.82 4.41 -4.09
N GLN A 297 -7.86 4.18 -4.90
CA GLN A 297 -8.77 3.05 -4.81
C GLN A 297 -9.07 2.48 -6.20
N LEU A 298 -9.41 1.19 -6.25
CA LEU A 298 -9.76 0.50 -7.48
C LEU A 298 -11.22 0.78 -7.84
N VAL A 299 -11.44 1.20 -9.09
CA VAL A 299 -12.77 1.43 -9.68
C VAL A 299 -12.89 0.56 -10.93
N ALA A 300 -13.90 -0.31 -10.97
CA ALA A 300 -14.20 -1.14 -12.13
C ALA A 300 -15.36 -0.52 -12.92
N TYR A 301 -15.11 -0.18 -14.19
CA TYR A 301 -16.12 0.25 -15.15
C TYR A 301 -16.57 -0.97 -15.94
N ILE A 302 -17.87 -1.25 -15.96
CA ILE A 302 -18.43 -2.50 -16.49
C ILE A 302 -19.49 -2.22 -17.53
N VAL A 303 -19.36 -2.89 -18.66
CA VAL A 303 -20.42 -3.05 -19.67
C VAL A 303 -21.02 -4.45 -19.50
N SER A 304 -22.34 -4.55 -19.30
CA SER A 304 -23.01 -5.82 -18.97
C SER A 304 -24.32 -6.04 -19.71
N LYS A 305 -24.76 -7.29 -19.84
CA LYS A 305 -26.04 -7.71 -20.39
C LYS A 305 -27.22 -7.63 -19.40
N GLY A 306 -27.22 -6.66 -18.53
CA GLY A 306 -28.27 -6.50 -17.52
C GLY A 306 -27.71 -5.92 -16.24
N GLU A 307 -28.48 -5.93 -15.16
CA GLU A 307 -28.02 -5.45 -13.86
C GLU A 307 -26.89 -6.32 -13.32
N VAL A 308 -25.74 -5.69 -12.99
CA VAL A 308 -24.62 -6.37 -12.35
C VAL A 308 -24.89 -6.44 -10.86
N ASN A 309 -25.00 -7.65 -10.34
CA ASN A 309 -25.03 -7.85 -8.89
C ASN A 309 -23.61 -7.79 -8.34
N HIS A 310 -23.26 -6.67 -7.71
CA HIS A 310 -21.91 -6.39 -7.20
C HIS A 310 -21.47 -7.41 -6.14
N VAL A 311 -22.37 -7.89 -5.28
CA VAL A 311 -22.08 -8.91 -4.25
C VAL A 311 -21.65 -10.23 -4.91
N ILE A 312 -22.37 -10.66 -5.93
CA ILE A 312 -22.01 -11.87 -6.69
C ILE A 312 -20.71 -11.67 -7.46
N THR A 313 -20.51 -10.48 -8.04
CA THR A 313 -19.28 -10.15 -8.74
C THR A 313 -18.08 -10.19 -7.78
N GLU A 314 -18.17 -9.57 -6.61
CA GLU A 314 -17.13 -9.60 -5.59
C GLU A 314 -16.84 -11.03 -5.10
N GLN A 315 -17.87 -11.83 -4.85
CA GLN A 315 -17.70 -13.24 -4.47
C GLN A 315 -16.92 -14.04 -5.51
N LYS A 316 -17.28 -13.89 -6.80
CA LYS A 316 -16.56 -14.56 -7.91
C LYS A 316 -15.12 -14.07 -8.04
N LEU A 317 -14.86 -12.79 -7.82
CA LEU A 317 -13.50 -12.26 -7.83
C LEU A 317 -12.67 -12.83 -6.65
N LYS A 318 -13.26 -13.01 -5.46
CA LYS A 318 -12.59 -13.60 -4.29
C LYS A 318 -12.14 -15.05 -4.49
N GLU A 319 -12.72 -15.77 -5.47
CA GLU A 319 -12.28 -17.11 -5.82
C GLU A 319 -10.91 -17.12 -6.54
N HIS A 320 -10.52 -16.00 -7.14
CA HIS A 320 -9.36 -15.90 -8.02
C HIS A 320 -8.35 -14.82 -7.61
N LEU A 321 -8.80 -13.79 -6.91
CA LEU A 321 -7.99 -12.63 -6.56
C LEU A 321 -7.89 -12.45 -5.03
N PRO A 322 -6.75 -11.97 -4.54
CA PRO A 322 -6.63 -11.56 -3.15
C PRO A 322 -7.48 -10.32 -2.88
N GLU A 323 -7.89 -10.13 -1.64
CA GLU A 323 -8.85 -9.10 -1.23
C GLU A 323 -8.42 -7.67 -1.64
N TYR A 324 -7.12 -7.35 -1.59
CA TYR A 324 -6.58 -6.04 -1.94
C TYR A 324 -6.69 -5.71 -3.44
N MET A 325 -6.96 -6.70 -4.32
CA MET A 325 -7.15 -6.53 -5.76
C MET A 325 -8.63 -6.42 -6.14
N ILE A 326 -9.55 -6.58 -5.21
CA ILE A 326 -10.98 -6.54 -5.49
C ILE A 326 -11.46 -5.09 -5.49
N PRO A 327 -11.97 -4.57 -6.63
CA PRO A 327 -12.56 -3.25 -6.66
C PRO A 327 -13.72 -3.13 -5.67
N LYS A 328 -13.80 -2.01 -4.97
CA LYS A 328 -14.93 -1.70 -4.09
C LYS A 328 -15.96 -0.81 -4.77
N ILE A 329 -15.59 -0.20 -5.88
CA ILE A 329 -16.46 0.66 -6.66
C ILE A 329 -16.65 0.02 -8.04
N TYR A 330 -17.91 -0.17 -8.40
CA TYR A 330 -18.32 -0.68 -9.71
C TYR A 330 -19.20 0.37 -10.37
N VAL A 331 -18.86 0.75 -11.61
CA VAL A 331 -19.57 1.75 -12.38
C VAL A 331 -20.09 1.08 -13.66
N SER A 332 -21.42 0.94 -13.76
CA SER A 332 -22.05 0.46 -14.99
C SER A 332 -22.04 1.57 -16.04
N ILE A 333 -21.57 1.25 -17.24
CA ILE A 333 -21.52 2.14 -18.40
C ILE A 333 -22.09 1.44 -19.64
N ASP A 334 -22.67 2.20 -20.55
CA ASP A 334 -23.26 1.63 -21.77
C ASP A 334 -22.19 1.12 -22.75
N GLN A 335 -21.02 1.78 -22.78
CA GLN A 335 -19.90 1.40 -23.63
C GLN A 335 -18.59 1.97 -23.08
N ILE A 336 -17.48 1.29 -23.35
CA ILE A 336 -16.14 1.81 -23.04
C ILE A 336 -15.80 2.92 -24.04
N PRO A 337 -15.51 4.15 -23.56
CA PRO A 337 -15.14 5.26 -24.43
C PRO A 337 -13.79 5.01 -25.10
N LEU A 338 -13.71 5.32 -26.39
CA LEU A 338 -12.47 5.17 -27.17
C LEU A 338 -11.99 6.53 -27.68
N THR A 339 -10.68 6.70 -27.70
CA THR A 339 -10.01 7.82 -28.37
C THR A 339 -10.18 7.72 -29.88
N LYS A 340 -9.87 8.78 -30.62
CA LYS A 340 -9.87 8.80 -32.10
C LYS A 340 -9.01 7.70 -32.74
N ASN A 341 -8.04 7.18 -32.00
CA ASN A 341 -7.14 6.12 -32.46
C ASN A 341 -7.56 4.71 -32.03
N GLY A 342 -8.78 4.55 -31.49
CA GLY A 342 -9.33 3.26 -31.06
C GLY A 342 -8.78 2.72 -29.74
N LYS A 343 -8.04 3.53 -28.95
CA LYS A 343 -7.59 3.16 -27.59
C LYS A 343 -8.64 3.60 -26.57
N ILE A 344 -8.67 2.94 -25.41
CA ILE A 344 -9.55 3.33 -24.29
C ILE A 344 -9.24 4.77 -23.87
N ASP A 345 -10.27 5.60 -23.79
CA ASP A 345 -10.18 6.97 -23.29
C ASP A 345 -10.46 7.01 -21.79
N HIS A 346 -9.42 6.88 -20.99
CA HIS A 346 -9.49 6.87 -19.53
C HIS A 346 -10.01 8.19 -18.94
N ASN A 347 -9.88 9.31 -19.68
CA ASN A 347 -10.34 10.63 -19.23
C ASN A 347 -11.85 10.81 -19.50
N ALA A 348 -12.40 10.10 -20.46
CA ALA A 348 -13.82 10.13 -20.77
C ALA A 348 -14.65 9.18 -19.88
N LEU A 349 -14.00 8.30 -19.09
CA LEU A 349 -14.69 7.48 -18.10
C LEU A 349 -15.19 8.36 -16.96
N PRO A 350 -16.46 8.15 -16.51
CA PRO A 350 -17.05 9.01 -15.50
C PRO A 350 -16.19 9.05 -14.24
N VAL A 351 -15.94 10.26 -13.74
CA VAL A 351 -15.35 10.44 -12.40
C VAL A 351 -16.47 10.11 -11.42
N SER A 352 -16.33 9.01 -10.69
CA SER A 352 -17.34 8.65 -9.71
C SER A 352 -17.09 9.45 -8.43
N ASP A 353 -17.52 10.73 -8.41
CA ASP A 353 -17.70 11.45 -7.16
C ASP A 353 -18.84 10.86 -6.30
N LYS A 354 -19.61 9.98 -6.93
CA LYS A 354 -20.65 9.18 -6.28
C LYS A 354 -20.53 7.76 -6.84
N GLY A 355 -19.78 6.88 -6.18
CA GLY A 355 -19.88 5.46 -6.42
C GLY A 355 -21.36 5.10 -6.49
N ILE A 356 -21.78 4.29 -7.50
CA ILE A 356 -23.05 3.60 -7.37
C ILE A 356 -22.80 2.54 -6.30
N TYR A 357 -22.89 3.00 -5.06
CA TYR A 357 -22.98 2.11 -3.92
C TYR A 357 -24.24 1.29 -4.11
N ASN A 358 -24.22 0.02 -3.79
CA ASN A 358 -25.43 -0.78 -3.66
C ASN A 358 -26.35 0.00 -2.71
N LYS A 359 -27.25 0.83 -3.23
CA LYS A 359 -28.29 1.45 -2.43
C LYS A 359 -29.21 0.32 -2.01
N GLN A 360 -28.94 -0.25 -0.84
CA GLN A 360 -30.02 -0.86 -0.07
C GLN A 360 -31.12 0.20 0.10
N GLU A 361 -32.36 -0.24 0.20
CA GLU A 361 -33.47 0.66 0.48
C GLU A 361 -33.11 1.52 1.68
N TYR A 362 -33.01 2.85 1.49
CA TYR A 362 -32.58 3.76 2.52
C TYR A 362 -33.44 3.61 3.78
N VAL A 363 -32.83 3.22 4.87
CA VAL A 363 -33.46 3.11 6.19
C VAL A 363 -32.95 4.22 7.08
N GLU A 364 -33.87 5.08 7.55
CA GLU A 364 -33.53 6.22 8.42
C GLU A 364 -33.04 5.77 9.80
N PRO A 365 -32.12 6.51 10.44
CA PRO A 365 -31.73 6.26 11.82
C PRO A 365 -32.90 6.50 12.77
N THR A 366 -33.06 5.61 13.74
CA THR A 366 -34.16 5.63 14.72
C THR A 366 -33.71 5.93 16.14
N SER A 367 -32.46 5.64 16.50
CA SER A 367 -31.88 5.92 17.82
C SER A 367 -30.91 7.09 17.79
N GLU A 368 -30.65 7.71 18.94
CA GLU A 368 -29.65 8.79 19.06
C GLU A 368 -28.25 8.29 18.69
N THR A 369 -27.93 7.04 19.00
CA THR A 369 -26.66 6.40 18.67
C THR A 369 -26.53 6.20 17.17
N GLU A 370 -27.58 5.72 16.50
CA GLU A 370 -27.59 5.58 15.03
C GLU A 370 -27.41 6.96 14.34
N VAL A 371 -28.12 7.99 14.80
CA VAL A 371 -28.00 9.36 14.22
C VAL A 371 -26.56 9.87 14.31
N LYS A 372 -25.89 9.68 15.45
CA LYS A 372 -24.50 10.09 15.61
C LYS A 372 -23.55 9.30 14.69
N ILE A 373 -23.73 7.98 14.62
CA ILE A 373 -22.88 7.13 13.78
C ILE A 373 -23.10 7.46 12.30
N VAL A 374 -24.35 7.65 11.84
CA VAL A 374 -24.66 8.08 10.47
C VAL A 374 -23.87 9.35 10.13
N LYS A 375 -23.95 10.38 10.99
CA LYS A 375 -23.25 11.64 10.76
C LYS A 375 -21.72 11.46 10.70
N ILE A 376 -21.16 10.63 11.58
CA ILE A 376 -19.73 10.31 11.56
C ILE A 376 -19.34 9.62 10.25
N TRP A 377 -20.15 8.68 9.76
CA TRP A 377 -19.89 7.98 8.51
C TRP A 377 -20.03 8.93 7.30
N GLU A 378 -21.11 9.73 7.25
CA GLU A 378 -21.30 10.76 6.20
C GLU A 378 -20.10 11.70 6.10
N ASP A 379 -19.62 12.18 7.23
CA ASP A 379 -18.45 13.08 7.29
C ASP A 379 -17.14 12.39 6.86
N VAL A 380 -16.95 11.10 7.21
CA VAL A 380 -15.72 10.36 6.89
C VAL A 380 -15.69 9.94 5.44
N PHE A 381 -16.83 9.54 4.89
CA PHE A 381 -16.95 9.10 3.50
C PHE A 381 -17.24 10.22 2.52
N GLY A 382 -17.66 11.39 2.99
CA GLY A 382 -18.12 12.48 2.12
C GLY A 382 -19.40 12.13 1.35
N ILE A 383 -20.20 11.21 1.86
CA ILE A 383 -21.45 10.73 1.24
C ILE A 383 -22.63 11.38 1.96
N GLU A 384 -23.51 12.01 1.22
CA GLU A 384 -24.78 12.47 1.74
C GLU A 384 -25.78 11.29 1.81
N LYS A 385 -26.42 11.12 2.97
CA LYS A 385 -27.55 10.21 3.13
C LYS A 385 -27.15 8.70 3.14
N ILE A 386 -26.42 8.29 4.19
CA ILE A 386 -26.11 6.89 4.50
C ILE A 386 -27.27 6.27 5.30
N GLY A 387 -27.77 5.11 4.87
CA GLY A 387 -28.79 4.33 5.58
C GLY A 387 -28.19 3.48 6.71
N VAL A 388 -28.99 3.19 7.76
CA VAL A 388 -28.48 2.41 8.91
C VAL A 388 -28.17 0.95 8.58
N LYS A 389 -28.66 0.45 7.45
CA LYS A 389 -28.37 -0.90 6.94
C LYS A 389 -27.25 -0.95 5.93
N ASP A 390 -26.72 0.21 5.52
CA ASP A 390 -25.60 0.24 4.59
C ASP A 390 -24.38 -0.43 5.24
N ASP A 391 -23.75 -1.34 4.48
CA ASP A 391 -22.56 -2.03 4.91
C ASP A 391 -21.33 -1.13 4.80
N PHE A 392 -20.52 -1.09 5.84
CA PHE A 392 -19.30 -0.30 5.92
C PHE A 392 -18.38 -0.51 4.70
N PHE A 393 -18.20 -1.77 4.29
CA PHE A 393 -17.32 -2.12 3.18
C PHE A 393 -17.95 -1.77 1.83
N ASP A 394 -19.26 -1.93 1.70
CA ASP A 394 -19.99 -1.64 0.46
C ASP A 394 -19.99 -0.15 0.11
N ILE A 395 -19.98 0.73 1.13
CA ILE A 395 -19.88 2.19 0.94
C ILE A 395 -18.42 2.68 0.80
N GLY A 396 -17.47 1.77 0.57
CA GLY A 396 -16.05 2.09 0.37
C GLY A 396 -15.20 2.08 1.64
N GLY A 397 -15.73 1.51 2.71
CA GLY A 397 -15.02 1.34 3.99
C GLY A 397 -13.76 0.50 3.86
N ASN A 398 -12.73 0.92 4.55
CA ASN A 398 -11.43 0.28 4.59
C ASN A 398 -10.81 0.47 5.98
N SER A 399 -9.67 -0.18 6.23
CA SER A 399 -9.01 -0.12 7.54
C SER A 399 -8.75 1.32 8.01
N LEU A 400 -8.50 2.23 7.09
CA LEU A 400 -8.22 3.63 7.39
C LEU A 400 -9.49 4.42 7.77
N SER A 401 -10.56 4.29 6.97
CA SER A 401 -11.85 4.91 7.31
C SER A 401 -12.39 4.32 8.62
N ALA A 402 -12.15 3.02 8.88
CA ALA A 402 -12.49 2.38 10.14
C ALA A 402 -11.80 3.05 11.33
N VAL A 403 -10.50 3.30 11.24
CA VAL A 403 -9.74 4.02 12.28
C VAL A 403 -10.31 5.41 12.53
N LYS A 404 -10.60 6.17 11.47
CA LYS A 404 -11.19 7.52 11.58
C LYS A 404 -12.57 7.49 12.25
N ILE A 405 -13.41 6.53 11.87
CA ILE A 405 -14.75 6.35 12.43
C ILE A 405 -14.65 6.00 13.91
N ILE A 406 -13.85 5.00 14.27
CA ILE A 406 -13.69 4.57 15.67
C ILE A 406 -13.12 5.70 16.53
N ALA A 407 -12.14 6.46 16.03
CA ALA A 407 -11.59 7.61 16.75
C ALA A 407 -12.67 8.70 17.02
N ARG A 408 -13.55 8.96 16.04
CA ARG A 408 -14.66 9.90 16.22
C ARG A 408 -15.72 9.36 17.16
N ILE A 409 -16.11 8.07 17.05
CA ILE A 409 -17.04 7.42 17.95
C ILE A 409 -16.53 7.50 19.39
N ARG A 410 -15.26 7.18 19.63
CA ARG A 410 -14.64 7.33 20.97
C ARG A 410 -14.77 8.76 21.50
N LYS A 411 -14.52 9.76 20.67
CA LYS A 411 -14.57 11.17 21.06
C LYS A 411 -15.99 11.65 21.34
N GLU A 412 -16.98 11.26 20.51
CA GLU A 412 -18.35 11.80 20.55
C GLU A 412 -19.27 11.02 21.48
N LEU A 413 -19.00 9.74 21.71
CA LEU A 413 -19.82 8.87 22.55
C LEU A 413 -19.12 8.48 23.86
N ASP A 414 -17.86 8.89 24.06
CA ASP A 414 -17.04 8.58 25.24
C ASP A 414 -17.00 7.06 25.56
N ILE A 415 -16.80 6.26 24.51
CA ILE A 415 -16.77 4.79 24.59
C ILE A 415 -15.52 4.22 23.93
N GLU A 416 -14.89 3.25 24.60
CA GLU A 416 -13.76 2.50 24.05
C GLU A 416 -14.26 1.39 23.11
N LEU A 417 -13.92 1.52 21.82
CA LEU A 417 -14.20 0.54 20.77
C LEU A 417 -12.93 0.17 20.02
N SER A 418 -12.82 -1.10 19.63
CA SER A 418 -11.78 -1.56 18.74
C SER A 418 -12.20 -1.44 17.26
N VAL A 419 -11.23 -1.30 16.36
CA VAL A 419 -11.49 -1.37 14.90
C VAL A 419 -12.11 -2.71 14.51
N LYS A 420 -11.74 -3.78 15.22
CA LYS A 420 -12.31 -5.11 15.04
C LYS A 420 -13.83 -5.10 15.28
N THR A 421 -14.30 -4.36 16.28
CA THR A 421 -15.76 -4.24 16.55
C THR A 421 -16.52 -3.69 15.34
N LEU A 422 -15.96 -2.69 14.63
CA LEU A 422 -16.58 -2.18 13.40
C LEU A 422 -16.57 -3.21 12.26
N PHE A 423 -15.56 -4.07 12.20
CA PHE A 423 -15.50 -5.12 11.18
C PHE A 423 -16.43 -6.30 11.48
N ASP A 424 -16.62 -6.62 12.76
CA ASP A 424 -17.56 -7.66 13.20
C ASP A 424 -19.03 -7.18 13.12
N PHE A 425 -19.27 -5.86 13.24
CA PHE A 425 -20.58 -5.19 13.20
C PHE A 425 -20.55 -4.08 12.15
N ASN A 426 -20.53 -4.50 10.88
CA ASN A 426 -20.22 -3.66 9.73
C ASN A 426 -21.38 -2.81 9.19
N THR A 427 -22.54 -2.83 9.84
CA THR A 427 -23.65 -1.90 9.57
C THR A 427 -23.83 -0.91 10.72
N ILE A 428 -24.42 0.25 10.44
CA ILE A 428 -24.66 1.26 11.47
C ILE A 428 -25.63 0.72 12.54
N VAL A 429 -26.65 -0.04 12.15
CA VAL A 429 -27.62 -0.60 13.10
C VAL A 429 -26.96 -1.60 14.03
N ASP A 430 -26.12 -2.50 13.53
CA ASP A 430 -25.45 -3.52 14.36
C ASP A 430 -24.41 -2.87 15.29
N LEU A 431 -23.65 -1.92 14.77
CA LEU A 431 -22.66 -1.18 15.54
C LEU A 431 -23.31 -0.35 16.65
N ALA A 432 -24.44 0.33 16.36
CA ALA A 432 -25.20 1.08 17.35
C ALA A 432 -25.75 0.18 18.48
N GLN A 433 -26.28 -0.98 18.13
CA GLN A 433 -26.74 -1.95 19.14
C GLN A 433 -25.60 -2.41 20.05
N GLN A 434 -24.42 -2.67 19.50
CA GLN A 434 -23.24 -3.07 20.26
C GLN A 434 -22.76 -1.95 21.20
N ILE A 435 -22.80 -0.70 20.75
CA ILE A 435 -22.48 0.48 21.54
C ILE A 435 -23.47 0.65 22.69
N ASP A 436 -24.76 0.61 22.40
CA ASP A 436 -25.83 0.75 23.41
C ASP A 436 -25.75 -0.34 24.46
N PHE A 437 -25.42 -1.57 24.06
CA PHE A 437 -25.21 -2.68 24.99
C PHE A 437 -24.01 -2.42 25.91
N SER A 438 -22.93 -1.90 25.39
CA SER A 438 -21.71 -1.59 26.13
C SER A 438 -21.96 -0.45 27.15
N LEU A 439 -22.65 0.61 26.74
CA LEU A 439 -23.02 1.73 27.60
C LEU A 439 -23.92 1.29 28.77
N LYS A 440 -24.93 0.47 28.50
CA LYS A 440 -25.80 -0.12 29.57
C LYS A 440 -25.02 -0.97 30.56
N ARG A 441 -24.06 -1.73 30.10
CA ARG A 441 -23.17 -2.56 30.93
C ARG A 441 -22.28 -1.71 31.84
N GLU A 442 -21.77 -0.60 31.39
CA GLU A 442 -20.97 0.33 32.19
C GLU A 442 -21.83 1.04 33.23
N GLU A 443 -23.02 1.51 32.88
CA GLU A 443 -23.97 2.07 33.84
C GLU A 443 -24.32 1.10 34.97
N LEU A 444 -24.57 -0.16 34.64
CA LEU A 444 -24.86 -1.19 35.62
C LEU A 444 -23.68 -1.47 36.57
N LYS A 445 -22.45 -1.46 36.05
CA LYS A 445 -21.22 -1.60 36.85
C LYS A 445 -21.04 -0.41 37.81
N LEU A 446 -21.24 0.81 37.33
CA LEU A 446 -21.18 2.02 38.16
C LEU A 446 -22.23 2.00 39.27
N LYS A 447 -23.49 1.66 38.98
CA LYS A 447 -24.56 1.50 39.98
C LYS A 447 -24.22 0.42 41.00
N ALA A 448 -23.67 -0.72 40.57
CA ALA A 448 -23.26 -1.79 41.48
C ALA A 448 -22.07 -1.38 42.38
N HIS A 449 -21.15 -0.58 41.87
CA HIS A 449 -20.01 -0.07 42.64
C HIS A 449 -20.46 0.95 43.69
N THR A 450 -21.39 1.86 43.32
CA THR A 450 -21.96 2.86 44.24
C THR A 450 -22.76 2.18 45.37
N ILE A 451 -23.51 1.13 45.06
CA ILE A 451 -24.25 0.35 46.10
C ILE A 451 -23.27 -0.34 47.09
N LYS A 452 -22.14 -0.87 46.58
CA LYS A 452 -21.09 -1.49 47.44
C LYS A 452 -20.35 -0.49 48.33
N GLN A 453 -20.31 0.78 47.97
CA GLN A 453 -19.71 1.83 48.80
C GLN A 453 -20.67 2.42 49.86
N ILE A 454 -21.96 2.19 49.71
CA ILE A 454 -23.01 2.68 50.65
C ILE A 454 -23.37 1.61 51.68
N MET A 455 -23.05 0.33 51.42
CA MET A 455 -23.21 -0.77 52.39
C MET A 455 -21.90 -0.99 53.16
#